data_ca080779f188c1babaaeadb9a82c9da5
#
_entry.id   ca080779f188c1babaaeadb9a82c9da5
#
_cell.length_a   1.000
_cell.length_b   1.000
_cell.length_c   1.000
_cell.angle_alpha   90.00
_cell.angle_beta   90.00
_cell.angle_gamma   90.00
#
_symmetry.space_group_name_H-M   'P 1'
#
loop_
_entity.id
_entity.type
_entity.pdbx_description
1 polymer ?
#
loop_
_entity_poly.entity_id
_entity_poly.type
_entity_poly.pdbx_seq_one_letter_code
_entity_poly.pdbx_strand_id
1 'polypeptide(L)'
;KSLLLSTFESLFKYGLRDFHGLEIESLWKDENTYQVIRLDFSNLKDFSSVEEFSELLDQYLLDTLTVNRLVSPIKTDKEGLRAFIGWLALQADNSVVLLLDEYDTPLTSCLNKPELFDEVRKKLWRLYAGFKQWDGAIRFFFMTGIAKFSQTSIFSELNHFTDISLMSEFGSLLGYSHQEVQKYFSGYLEQASFQLGIEKEKLLEELTLNYDGFCFERTATQRVFSPWSLLKFLNFPSNGFDNYWYESGGQPGVLLEYLKSHSTLKPEEYESEKQVQLDDLALSAKFSLLEDKVLLAQTGYLTIKAVRGTTVTLGYPNREVSVSMARLYAEVILDKKAINRAGEGYLADYLERGDLRAFVEEVNRIILGIDYQAFPLTSEASCRSALSIMVSSSSALITARSEVHNAHGRSDLEIQTDKNYWVLEFKFCREHDSQESLLQEAVRQMKTRHYGKQLAKCNLIRAAMVFSQKDRQFTRWAEVSG
;
A
#
# COMPACT_ATOMS: atom_id res chain seq x y z
N LYS A 1 -12.85 -4.63 -1.22
CA LYS A 1 -13.45 -4.51 -2.56
C LYS A 1 -14.28 -5.75 -2.89
N SER A 2 -13.68 -6.94 -2.90
CA SER A 2 -14.38 -8.20 -3.23
C SER A 2 -15.56 -8.51 -2.30
N LEU A 3 -15.46 -8.13 -1.00
CA LEU A 3 -16.58 -8.25 -0.07
C LEU A 3 -17.75 -7.34 -0.47
N LEU A 4 -17.49 -6.12 -0.92
CA LEU A 4 -18.54 -5.21 -1.41
C LEU A 4 -19.26 -5.79 -2.63
N LEU A 5 -18.50 -6.39 -3.55
CA LEU A 5 -19.09 -7.07 -4.72
C LEU A 5 -19.98 -8.25 -4.30
N SER A 6 -19.54 -9.09 -3.36
CA SER A 6 -20.38 -10.18 -2.85
C SER A 6 -21.61 -9.68 -2.08
N THR A 7 -21.51 -8.51 -1.45
CA THR A 7 -22.67 -7.83 -0.82
C THR A 7 -23.68 -7.39 -1.89
N PHE A 8 -23.23 -6.74 -2.96
CA PHE A 8 -24.11 -6.40 -4.08
C PHE A 8 -24.69 -7.65 -4.76
N GLU A 9 -23.87 -8.69 -4.96
CA GLU A 9 -24.36 -9.95 -5.51
C GLU A 9 -25.49 -10.53 -4.68
N SER A 10 -25.36 -10.61 -3.35
CA SER A 10 -26.42 -11.09 -2.46
C SER A 10 -27.67 -10.22 -2.56
N LEU A 11 -27.50 -8.88 -2.51
CA LEU A 11 -28.60 -7.94 -2.53
C LEU A 11 -29.42 -8.03 -3.83
N PHE A 12 -28.77 -8.07 -4.98
CA PHE A 12 -29.47 -8.14 -6.27
C PHE A 12 -30.01 -9.53 -6.62
N LYS A 13 -29.38 -10.62 -6.13
CA LYS A 13 -29.87 -11.99 -6.31
C LYS A 13 -31.03 -12.37 -5.41
N TYR A 14 -30.98 -11.92 -4.14
CA TYR A 14 -31.84 -12.45 -3.09
C TYR A 14 -32.63 -11.37 -2.34
N GLY A 15 -32.49 -10.11 -2.76
CA GLY A 15 -33.11 -8.98 -2.04
C GLY A 15 -32.54 -8.83 -0.64
N LEU A 16 -33.42 -8.50 0.31
CA LEU A 16 -33.05 -8.24 1.71
C LEU A 16 -32.82 -9.49 2.57
N ARG A 17 -32.81 -10.70 1.98
CA ARG A 17 -32.72 -11.97 2.72
C ARG A 17 -31.58 -11.98 3.75
N ASP A 18 -30.41 -11.47 3.38
CA ASP A 18 -29.19 -11.51 4.20
C ASP A 18 -28.92 -10.19 4.95
N PHE A 19 -29.89 -9.26 4.97
CA PHE A 19 -29.69 -7.88 5.43
C PHE A 19 -30.61 -7.48 6.59
N HIS A 20 -31.24 -8.45 7.29
CA HIS A 20 -32.12 -8.19 8.40
C HIS A 20 -31.40 -7.46 9.56
N GLY A 21 -32.04 -6.39 10.05
CA GLY A 21 -31.51 -5.57 11.15
C GLY A 21 -30.44 -4.56 10.69
N LEU A 22 -30.12 -4.50 9.40
CA LEU A 22 -29.23 -3.49 8.83
C LEU A 22 -30.01 -2.31 8.29
N GLU A 23 -29.39 -1.13 8.24
CA GLU A 23 -30.01 0.12 7.79
C GLU A 23 -30.61 0.01 6.38
N ILE A 24 -29.97 -0.75 5.50
CA ILE A 24 -30.41 -1.01 4.13
C ILE A 24 -31.83 -1.60 4.06
N GLU A 25 -32.28 -2.32 5.11
CA GLU A 25 -33.63 -2.91 5.16
C GLU A 25 -34.72 -1.85 5.03
N SER A 26 -34.47 -0.67 5.57
CA SER A 26 -35.39 0.47 5.46
C SER A 26 -35.24 1.28 4.17
N LEU A 27 -34.08 1.23 3.54
CA LEU A 27 -33.72 2.06 2.37
C LEU A 27 -33.98 1.35 1.04
N TRP A 28 -33.77 0.03 0.98
CA TRP A 28 -33.94 -0.74 -0.25
C TRP A 28 -35.42 -0.91 -0.60
N LYS A 29 -35.82 -0.40 -1.76
CA LYS A 29 -37.23 -0.39 -2.24
C LYS A 29 -37.42 -1.28 -3.49
N ASP A 30 -36.36 -1.86 -4.02
CA ASP A 30 -36.46 -2.71 -5.20
C ASP A 30 -36.84 -4.13 -4.79
N GLU A 31 -38.02 -4.61 -5.21
CA GLU A 31 -38.53 -5.95 -4.88
C GLU A 31 -38.09 -6.99 -5.92
N ASN A 32 -37.45 -6.56 -7.01
CA ASN A 32 -37.00 -7.46 -8.07
C ASN A 32 -35.71 -8.20 -7.69
N THR A 33 -35.54 -9.37 -8.28
CA THR A 33 -34.29 -10.10 -8.31
C THR A 33 -33.72 -10.11 -9.72
N TYR A 34 -32.41 -10.17 -9.86
CA TYR A 34 -31.71 -9.96 -11.10
C TYR A 34 -30.80 -11.13 -11.46
N GLN A 35 -30.50 -11.27 -12.75
CA GLN A 35 -29.40 -12.12 -13.23
C GLN A 35 -28.08 -11.42 -12.90
N VAL A 36 -27.43 -11.83 -11.83
CA VAL A 36 -26.15 -11.23 -11.41
C VAL A 36 -25.00 -12.05 -11.98
N ILE A 37 -24.13 -11.39 -12.73
CA ILE A 37 -22.90 -11.98 -13.28
C ILE A 37 -21.71 -11.28 -12.63
N ARG A 38 -20.91 -12.07 -11.93
CA ARG A 38 -19.64 -11.60 -11.35
C ARG A 38 -18.49 -12.08 -12.23
N LEU A 39 -17.68 -11.13 -12.69
CA LEU A 39 -16.45 -11.36 -13.43
C LEU A 39 -15.27 -11.00 -12.53
N ASP A 40 -14.39 -11.93 -12.24
CA ASP A 40 -13.18 -11.74 -11.44
C ASP A 40 -11.96 -11.99 -12.34
N PHE A 41 -11.22 -10.91 -12.63
CA PHE A 41 -10.07 -10.96 -13.52
C PHE A 41 -8.73 -11.28 -12.84
N SER A 42 -8.76 -11.60 -11.54
CA SER A 42 -7.55 -11.92 -10.76
C SER A 42 -6.67 -13.02 -11.35
N ASN A 43 -7.29 -13.95 -12.09
CA ASN A 43 -6.61 -15.07 -12.74
C ASN A 43 -6.16 -14.78 -14.19
N LEU A 44 -6.51 -13.63 -14.77
CA LEU A 44 -6.12 -13.25 -16.12
C LEU A 44 -4.76 -12.52 -16.12
N LYS A 45 -3.72 -13.16 -15.61
CA LYS A 45 -2.39 -12.54 -15.37
C LYS A 45 -1.19 -13.35 -15.93
N ASP A 46 -1.34 -14.63 -16.12
CA ASP A 46 -0.23 -15.52 -16.53
C ASP A 46 -0.25 -15.74 -18.04
N PHE A 47 0.21 -14.73 -18.81
CA PHE A 47 0.33 -14.77 -20.27
C PHE A 47 1.59 -14.02 -20.72
N SER A 48 2.14 -14.45 -21.86
CA SER A 48 3.35 -13.86 -22.46
C SER A 48 3.08 -13.15 -23.79
N SER A 49 1.93 -13.40 -24.42
CA SER A 49 1.50 -12.79 -25.68
C SER A 49 0.01 -12.39 -25.64
N VAL A 50 -0.41 -11.61 -26.64
CA VAL A 50 -1.84 -11.22 -26.79
C VAL A 50 -2.71 -12.38 -27.23
N GLU A 51 -2.16 -13.36 -27.95
CA GLU A 51 -2.84 -14.59 -28.35
C GLU A 51 -3.21 -15.41 -27.11
N GLU A 52 -2.22 -15.67 -26.22
CA GLU A 52 -2.46 -16.37 -24.95
C GLU A 52 -3.49 -15.63 -24.09
N PHE A 53 -3.37 -14.31 -23.96
CA PHE A 53 -4.37 -13.53 -23.24
C PHE A 53 -5.77 -13.66 -23.85
N SER A 54 -5.85 -13.65 -25.19
CA SER A 54 -7.14 -13.79 -25.89
C SER A 54 -7.78 -15.15 -25.62
N GLU A 55 -7.00 -16.22 -25.65
CA GLU A 55 -7.46 -17.58 -25.36
C GLU A 55 -7.91 -17.69 -23.89
N LEU A 56 -7.15 -17.13 -22.95
CA LEU A 56 -7.53 -17.10 -21.52
C LEU A 56 -8.84 -16.34 -21.30
N LEU A 57 -8.99 -15.18 -21.91
CA LEU A 57 -10.21 -14.36 -21.78
C LEU A 57 -11.42 -15.08 -22.41
N ASP A 58 -11.27 -15.63 -23.61
CA ASP A 58 -12.32 -16.37 -24.29
C ASP A 58 -12.75 -17.59 -23.48
N GLN A 59 -11.81 -18.39 -22.98
CA GLN A 59 -12.12 -19.54 -22.12
C GLN A 59 -12.81 -19.10 -20.83
N TYR A 60 -12.32 -18.08 -20.16
CA TYR A 60 -12.93 -17.53 -18.93
C TYR A 60 -14.38 -17.12 -19.15
N LEU A 61 -14.69 -16.47 -20.28
CA LEU A 61 -16.06 -16.04 -20.59
C LEU A 61 -16.96 -17.22 -20.96
N LEU A 62 -16.45 -18.25 -21.65
CA LEU A 62 -17.19 -19.50 -21.92
C LEU A 62 -17.51 -20.25 -20.63
N ASP A 63 -16.55 -20.35 -19.72
CA ASP A 63 -16.74 -20.95 -18.41
C ASP A 63 -17.79 -20.18 -17.59
N THR A 64 -17.75 -18.84 -17.65
CA THR A 64 -18.76 -17.98 -17.02
C THR A 64 -20.16 -18.24 -17.53
N LEU A 65 -20.32 -18.37 -18.86
CA LEU A 65 -21.61 -18.75 -19.48
C LEU A 65 -22.07 -20.12 -18.99
N THR A 66 -21.18 -21.09 -18.95
CA THR A 66 -21.48 -22.46 -18.56
C THR A 66 -21.87 -22.58 -17.09
N VAL A 67 -21.06 -22.03 -16.19
CA VAL A 67 -21.27 -22.09 -14.73
C VAL A 67 -22.58 -21.40 -14.34
N ASN A 68 -22.89 -20.27 -14.98
CA ASN A 68 -24.14 -19.54 -14.72
C ASN A 68 -25.33 -20.04 -15.54
N ARG A 69 -25.16 -21.11 -16.34
CA ARG A 69 -26.19 -21.70 -17.21
C ARG A 69 -26.81 -20.69 -18.17
N LEU A 70 -25.99 -19.82 -18.74
CA LEU A 70 -26.40 -18.78 -19.66
C LEU A 70 -26.40 -19.31 -21.09
N VAL A 71 -27.46 -19.06 -21.83
CA VAL A 71 -27.59 -19.56 -23.19
C VAL A 71 -27.23 -18.46 -24.18
N SER A 72 -26.09 -18.63 -24.86
CA SER A 72 -25.68 -17.75 -25.94
C SER A 72 -26.31 -18.21 -27.28
N PRO A 73 -26.73 -17.27 -28.14
CA PRO A 73 -27.14 -17.58 -29.49
C PRO A 73 -25.95 -18.01 -30.36
N ILE A 74 -24.72 -17.72 -29.93
CA ILE A 74 -23.49 -18.05 -30.64
C ILE A 74 -22.92 -19.31 -30.02
N LYS A 75 -23.03 -20.41 -30.81
CA LYS A 75 -22.47 -21.70 -30.40
C LYS A 75 -21.02 -21.77 -30.86
N THR A 76 -20.11 -21.64 -29.91
CA THR A 76 -18.66 -21.67 -30.14
C THR A 76 -17.94 -22.23 -28.92
N ASP A 77 -16.79 -22.81 -29.12
CA ASP A 77 -15.85 -23.28 -28.11
C ASP A 77 -14.56 -22.46 -28.02
N LYS A 78 -14.47 -21.38 -28.83
CA LYS A 78 -13.25 -20.56 -28.96
C LYS A 78 -13.48 -19.05 -28.93
N GLU A 79 -14.69 -18.57 -29.17
CA GLU A 79 -15.02 -17.14 -29.28
C GLU A 79 -15.84 -16.70 -28.04
N GLY A 80 -15.29 -16.86 -26.86
CA GLY A 80 -15.99 -16.61 -25.60
C GLY A 80 -16.47 -15.18 -25.45
N LEU A 81 -15.65 -14.19 -25.85
CA LEU A 81 -16.05 -12.79 -25.86
C LEU A 81 -17.30 -12.55 -26.72
N ARG A 82 -17.30 -13.10 -27.93
CA ARG A 82 -18.43 -12.97 -28.86
C ARG A 82 -19.67 -13.68 -28.32
N ALA A 83 -19.50 -14.89 -27.74
CA ALA A 83 -20.58 -15.62 -27.12
C ALA A 83 -21.20 -14.89 -25.93
N PHE A 84 -20.36 -14.30 -25.06
CA PHE A 84 -20.81 -13.56 -23.88
C PHE A 84 -21.60 -12.31 -24.27
N ILE A 85 -21.08 -11.51 -25.19
CA ILE A 85 -21.78 -10.33 -25.70
C ILE A 85 -23.07 -10.72 -26.46
N GLY A 86 -23.07 -11.84 -27.20
CA GLY A 86 -24.25 -12.37 -27.85
C GLY A 86 -25.34 -12.81 -26.85
N TRP A 87 -24.94 -13.37 -25.70
CA TRP A 87 -25.87 -13.64 -24.61
C TRP A 87 -26.45 -12.33 -24.03
N LEU A 88 -25.61 -11.34 -23.74
CA LEU A 88 -26.03 -10.06 -23.17
C LEU A 88 -27.04 -9.35 -24.11
N ALA A 89 -26.84 -9.41 -25.41
CA ALA A 89 -27.70 -8.83 -26.44
C ALA A 89 -29.15 -9.37 -26.45
N LEU A 90 -29.38 -10.54 -25.86
CA LEU A 90 -30.70 -11.17 -25.77
C LEU A 90 -31.42 -10.92 -24.44
N GLN A 91 -30.78 -10.22 -23.52
CA GLN A 91 -31.40 -9.97 -22.23
C GLN A 91 -32.44 -8.86 -22.31
N ALA A 92 -33.45 -8.94 -21.46
CA ALA A 92 -34.47 -7.91 -21.33
C ALA A 92 -33.86 -6.65 -20.71
N ASP A 93 -34.47 -5.50 -20.97
CA ASP A 93 -34.06 -4.23 -20.41
C ASP A 93 -34.00 -4.28 -18.88
N ASN A 94 -32.92 -3.72 -18.31
CA ASN A 94 -32.69 -3.62 -16.87
C ASN A 94 -32.77 -4.99 -16.11
N SER A 95 -32.39 -6.10 -16.75
CA SER A 95 -32.51 -7.44 -16.16
C SER A 95 -31.18 -8.03 -15.62
N VAL A 96 -30.04 -7.48 -16.04
CA VAL A 96 -28.71 -8.00 -15.71
C VAL A 96 -27.98 -7.05 -14.76
N VAL A 97 -27.31 -7.63 -13.77
CA VAL A 97 -26.33 -6.94 -12.94
C VAL A 97 -24.94 -7.48 -13.24
N LEU A 98 -24.04 -6.60 -13.61
CA LEU A 98 -22.64 -6.94 -13.87
C LEU A 98 -21.75 -6.42 -12.76
N LEU A 99 -20.99 -7.32 -12.14
CA LEU A 99 -20.02 -7.01 -11.08
C LEU A 99 -18.63 -7.44 -11.55
N LEU A 100 -17.71 -6.49 -11.71
CA LEU A 100 -16.38 -6.75 -12.24
C LEU A 100 -15.32 -6.48 -11.16
N ASP A 101 -14.61 -7.53 -10.77
CA ASP A 101 -13.50 -7.43 -9.80
C ASP A 101 -12.16 -7.46 -10.53
N GLU A 102 -11.20 -6.71 -10.00
CA GLU A 102 -9.81 -6.65 -10.49
C GLU A 102 -9.70 -6.43 -12.01
N TYR A 103 -10.50 -5.50 -12.55
CA TYR A 103 -10.59 -5.22 -13.97
C TYR A 103 -9.25 -4.88 -14.63
N ASP A 104 -8.30 -4.39 -13.84
CA ASP A 104 -6.99 -3.90 -14.24
C ASP A 104 -5.89 -4.97 -14.16
N THR A 105 -6.15 -6.15 -13.58
CA THR A 105 -5.15 -7.22 -13.44
C THR A 105 -4.50 -7.62 -14.77
N PRO A 106 -5.22 -7.79 -15.90
CA PRO A 106 -4.56 -8.10 -17.17
C PRO A 106 -3.57 -7.02 -17.63
N LEU A 107 -3.86 -5.75 -17.33
CA LEU A 107 -3.00 -4.63 -17.69
C LEU A 107 -1.82 -4.50 -16.73
N THR A 108 -2.08 -4.66 -15.43
CA THR A 108 -1.02 -4.59 -14.44
C THR A 108 0.00 -5.70 -14.60
N SER A 109 -0.40 -6.89 -15.09
CA SER A 109 0.52 -8.02 -15.34
C SER A 109 1.50 -7.78 -16.49
N CYS A 110 1.26 -6.81 -17.35
CA CYS A 110 2.16 -6.48 -18.45
C CYS A 110 2.71 -5.05 -18.42
N LEU A 111 2.72 -4.43 -17.23
CA LEU A 111 3.22 -3.05 -17.02
C LEU A 111 4.66 -2.83 -17.52
N ASN A 112 5.51 -3.82 -17.49
CA ASN A 112 6.88 -3.77 -17.97
C ASN A 112 7.06 -4.11 -19.46
N LYS A 113 5.95 -4.35 -20.21
CA LYS A 113 5.94 -4.74 -21.62
C LYS A 113 4.99 -3.82 -22.42
N PRO A 114 5.40 -2.62 -22.83
CA PRO A 114 4.50 -1.60 -23.40
C PRO A 114 3.71 -2.05 -24.63
N GLU A 115 4.32 -2.84 -25.52
CA GLU A 115 3.64 -3.36 -26.71
C GLU A 115 2.53 -4.34 -26.34
N LEU A 116 2.82 -5.30 -25.46
CA LEU A 116 1.85 -6.26 -24.95
C LEU A 116 0.72 -5.56 -24.19
N PHE A 117 1.05 -4.57 -23.37
CA PHE A 117 0.07 -3.74 -22.65
C PHE A 117 -0.94 -3.11 -23.62
N ASP A 118 -0.48 -2.49 -24.69
CA ASP A 118 -1.35 -1.85 -25.69
C ASP A 118 -2.23 -2.85 -26.43
N GLU A 119 -1.75 -4.05 -26.70
CA GLU A 119 -2.51 -5.11 -27.35
C GLU A 119 -3.57 -5.71 -26.43
N VAL A 120 -3.23 -6.03 -25.18
CA VAL A 120 -4.16 -6.48 -24.14
C VAL A 120 -5.26 -5.43 -23.91
N ARG A 121 -4.88 -4.16 -23.82
CA ARG A 121 -5.80 -3.03 -23.69
C ARG A 121 -6.83 -3.00 -24.84
N LYS A 122 -6.41 -3.20 -26.08
CA LYS A 122 -7.31 -3.24 -27.24
C LYS A 122 -8.29 -4.42 -27.18
N LYS A 123 -7.89 -5.56 -26.59
CA LYS A 123 -8.80 -6.70 -26.39
C LYS A 123 -9.82 -6.42 -25.31
N LEU A 124 -9.41 -5.88 -24.15
CA LEU A 124 -10.32 -5.47 -23.09
C LEU A 124 -11.29 -4.40 -23.54
N TRP A 125 -10.83 -3.44 -24.35
CA TRP A 125 -11.69 -2.44 -24.97
C TRP A 125 -12.90 -3.04 -25.70
N ARG A 126 -12.71 -4.15 -26.43
CA ARG A 126 -13.82 -4.82 -27.15
C ARG A 126 -14.87 -5.35 -26.19
N LEU A 127 -14.46 -5.88 -25.04
CA LEU A 127 -15.39 -6.36 -24.01
C LEU A 127 -16.21 -5.20 -23.44
N TYR A 128 -15.55 -4.09 -23.09
CA TYR A 128 -16.21 -2.92 -22.51
C TYR A 128 -17.11 -2.20 -23.56
N ALA A 129 -16.69 -2.14 -24.80
CA ALA A 129 -17.53 -1.63 -25.88
C ALA A 129 -18.81 -2.48 -26.05
N GLY A 130 -18.72 -3.79 -25.85
CA GLY A 130 -19.87 -4.68 -25.81
C GLY A 130 -20.84 -4.39 -24.67
N PHE A 131 -20.32 -4.09 -23.47
CA PHE A 131 -21.16 -3.66 -22.33
C PHE A 131 -21.89 -2.35 -22.63
N LYS A 132 -21.22 -1.39 -23.21
CA LYS A 132 -21.84 -0.11 -23.62
C LYS A 132 -22.88 -0.30 -24.70
N GLN A 133 -22.61 -1.15 -25.68
CA GLN A 133 -23.56 -1.40 -26.77
C GLN A 133 -24.90 -1.96 -26.27
N TRP A 134 -24.87 -2.71 -25.18
CA TRP A 134 -26.03 -3.39 -24.59
C TRP A 134 -26.34 -2.90 -23.16
N ASP A 135 -26.04 -1.63 -22.88
CA ASP A 135 -26.25 -1.02 -21.57
C ASP A 135 -27.74 -1.02 -21.15
N GLY A 136 -28.69 -0.96 -22.11
CA GLY A 136 -30.11 -1.08 -21.85
C GLY A 136 -30.51 -2.37 -21.11
N ALA A 137 -29.79 -3.49 -21.33
CA ALA A 137 -30.01 -4.73 -20.61
C ALA A 137 -29.47 -4.68 -19.14
N ILE A 138 -28.57 -3.75 -18.85
CA ILE A 138 -27.85 -3.70 -17.59
C ILE A 138 -28.60 -2.80 -16.59
N ARG A 139 -29.08 -3.40 -15.50
CA ARG A 139 -29.70 -2.69 -14.36
C ARG A 139 -28.69 -1.98 -13.48
N PHE A 140 -27.54 -2.61 -13.27
CA PHE A 140 -26.47 -2.09 -12.43
C PHE A 140 -25.13 -2.66 -12.90
N PHE A 141 -24.14 -1.80 -13.02
CA PHE A 141 -22.77 -2.17 -13.31
C PHE A 141 -21.86 -1.59 -12.24
N PHE A 142 -21.06 -2.42 -11.63
CA PHE A 142 -20.04 -1.98 -10.68
C PHE A 142 -18.72 -2.66 -10.96
N MET A 143 -17.66 -1.87 -11.05
CA MET A 143 -16.33 -2.39 -11.28
C MET A 143 -15.33 -1.88 -10.26
N THR A 144 -14.35 -2.72 -9.92
CA THR A 144 -13.29 -2.41 -8.97
C THR A 144 -11.95 -2.91 -9.48
N GLY A 145 -10.89 -2.20 -9.15
CA GLY A 145 -9.51 -2.54 -9.47
C GLY A 145 -8.54 -1.83 -8.52
N ILE A 146 -7.27 -2.01 -8.76
CA ILE A 146 -6.19 -1.39 -7.99
C ILE A 146 -5.74 -0.11 -8.70
N ALA A 147 -5.40 -0.19 -9.99
CA ALA A 147 -4.88 0.91 -10.77
C ALA A 147 -5.92 1.49 -11.73
N LYS A 148 -5.87 2.80 -11.93
CA LYS A 148 -6.72 3.48 -12.90
C LYS A 148 -5.98 3.64 -14.23
N PHE A 149 -6.46 2.99 -15.26
CA PHE A 149 -5.98 3.16 -16.63
C PHE A 149 -6.97 3.95 -17.50
N SER A 150 -7.57 5.03 -16.96
CA SER A 150 -8.77 5.68 -17.49
C SER A 150 -8.54 6.51 -18.76
N GLN A 151 -7.37 7.07 -18.99
CA GLN A 151 -7.07 7.81 -20.25
C GLN A 151 -6.71 6.90 -21.42
N THR A 152 -6.60 5.62 -21.20
CA THR A 152 -6.54 4.67 -22.28
C THR A 152 -7.95 4.52 -22.86
N SER A 153 -8.07 4.26 -24.16
CA SER A 153 -9.34 4.14 -24.89
C SER A 153 -10.41 3.21 -24.29
N ILE A 154 -10.09 2.49 -23.21
CA ILE A 154 -11.02 1.62 -22.47
C ILE A 154 -12.16 2.46 -21.85
N PHE A 155 -11.82 3.57 -21.17
CA PHE A 155 -12.82 4.38 -20.47
C PHE A 155 -13.43 5.49 -21.32
N SER A 156 -12.86 5.84 -22.48
CA SER A 156 -13.51 6.73 -23.40
C SER A 156 -14.87 6.19 -23.89
N GLU A 157 -15.00 4.86 -23.93
CA GLU A 157 -16.26 4.20 -24.25
C GLU A 157 -17.20 4.08 -23.04
N LEU A 158 -16.65 4.06 -21.82
CA LEU A 158 -17.41 3.95 -20.56
C LEU A 158 -17.76 5.33 -19.96
N ASN A 159 -17.91 6.36 -20.78
CA ASN A 159 -18.20 7.73 -20.34
C ASN A 159 -19.56 7.90 -19.63
N HIS A 160 -20.40 6.87 -19.62
CA HIS A 160 -21.65 6.80 -18.87
C HIS A 160 -21.47 6.30 -17.44
N PHE A 161 -20.25 5.86 -17.05
CA PHE A 161 -19.97 5.47 -15.67
C PHE A 161 -19.58 6.65 -14.81
N THR A 162 -20.01 6.60 -13.56
CA THR A 162 -19.59 7.55 -12.53
C THR A 162 -18.38 6.99 -11.78
N ASP A 163 -17.26 7.70 -11.85
CA ASP A 163 -16.10 7.38 -11.04
C ASP A 163 -16.28 7.91 -9.60
N ILE A 164 -16.47 6.98 -8.66
CA ILE A 164 -16.71 7.29 -7.25
C ILE A 164 -15.42 7.26 -6.40
N SER A 165 -14.26 6.97 -6.99
CA SER A 165 -13.02 6.66 -6.25
C SER A 165 -12.50 7.80 -5.36
N LEU A 166 -12.79 9.05 -5.69
CA LEU A 166 -12.36 10.23 -4.92
C LEU A 166 -13.54 11.08 -4.42
N MET A 167 -14.76 10.56 -4.52
CA MET A 167 -15.95 11.26 -4.03
C MET A 167 -16.06 11.14 -2.52
N SER A 168 -16.32 12.26 -1.84
CA SER A 168 -16.42 12.32 -0.38
C SER A 168 -17.54 11.43 0.18
N GLU A 169 -18.63 11.28 -0.56
CA GLU A 169 -19.78 10.46 -0.22
C GLU A 169 -19.41 8.97 -0.06
N PHE A 170 -18.34 8.53 -0.75
CA PHE A 170 -17.89 7.14 -0.76
C PHE A 170 -16.53 6.94 -0.05
N GLY A 171 -16.02 7.97 0.64
CA GLY A 171 -14.69 7.96 1.26
C GLY A 171 -14.49 6.86 2.31
N SER A 172 -15.56 6.41 2.98
CA SER A 172 -15.53 5.33 3.97
C SER A 172 -15.99 3.97 3.43
N LEU A 173 -16.40 3.87 2.15
CA LEU A 173 -17.02 2.67 1.58
C LEU A 173 -16.15 1.39 1.69
N LEU A 174 -14.82 1.54 1.63
CA LEU A 174 -13.88 0.43 1.60
C LEU A 174 -13.07 0.27 2.90
N GLY A 175 -13.48 0.90 3.99
CA GLY A 175 -12.81 0.82 5.27
C GLY A 175 -13.77 0.91 6.44
N TYR A 176 -13.25 0.86 7.66
CA TYR A 176 -14.03 1.11 8.87
C TYR A 176 -13.63 2.44 9.49
N SER A 177 -14.61 3.29 9.77
CA SER A 177 -14.39 4.51 10.55
C SER A 177 -14.14 4.18 12.04
N HIS A 178 -13.56 5.11 12.78
CA HIS A 178 -13.40 4.97 14.23
C HIS A 178 -14.72 4.69 14.96
N GLN A 179 -15.80 5.33 14.53
CA GLN A 179 -17.11 5.14 15.13
C GLN A 179 -17.65 3.73 14.89
N GLU A 180 -17.48 3.21 13.69
CA GLU A 180 -17.87 1.84 13.33
C GLU A 180 -17.06 0.81 14.10
N VAL A 181 -15.74 1.01 14.22
CA VAL A 181 -14.86 0.13 15.00
C VAL A 181 -15.30 0.07 16.47
N GLN A 182 -15.55 1.21 17.10
CA GLN A 182 -16.01 1.25 18.48
C GLN A 182 -17.41 0.66 18.66
N LYS A 183 -18.31 0.86 17.69
CA LYS A 183 -19.69 0.41 17.76
C LYS A 183 -19.83 -1.09 17.48
N TYR A 184 -19.27 -1.55 16.37
CA TYR A 184 -19.51 -2.91 15.87
C TYR A 184 -18.52 -3.95 16.38
N PHE A 185 -17.32 -3.52 16.80
CA PHE A 185 -16.27 -4.41 17.29
C PHE A 185 -16.00 -4.28 18.80
N SER A 186 -16.90 -3.65 19.58
CA SER A 186 -16.68 -3.39 21.03
C SER A 186 -16.30 -4.64 21.81
N GLY A 187 -17.00 -5.78 21.59
CA GLY A 187 -16.70 -7.05 22.27
C GLY A 187 -15.33 -7.63 21.88
N TYR A 188 -14.92 -7.50 20.63
CA TYR A 188 -13.59 -7.92 20.17
C TYR A 188 -12.49 -7.03 20.75
N LEU A 189 -12.74 -5.72 20.86
CA LEU A 189 -11.81 -4.78 21.49
C LEU A 189 -11.63 -5.09 22.98
N GLU A 190 -12.68 -5.43 23.71
CA GLU A 190 -12.62 -5.85 25.12
C GLU A 190 -11.82 -7.15 25.28
N GLN A 191 -12.05 -8.12 24.40
CA GLN A 191 -11.30 -9.37 24.40
C GLN A 191 -9.81 -9.13 24.11
N ALA A 192 -9.50 -8.31 23.10
CA ALA A 192 -8.11 -7.98 22.73
C ALA A 192 -7.40 -7.22 23.87
N SER A 193 -8.08 -6.24 24.47
CA SER A 193 -7.57 -5.49 25.63
C SER A 193 -7.22 -6.42 26.79
N PHE A 194 -8.10 -7.36 27.11
CA PHE A 194 -7.86 -8.37 28.15
C PHE A 194 -6.69 -9.29 27.82
N GLN A 195 -6.61 -9.80 26.59
CA GLN A 195 -5.54 -10.72 26.17
C GLN A 195 -4.16 -10.07 26.17
N LEU A 196 -4.09 -8.80 25.76
CA LEU A 196 -2.84 -8.04 25.70
C LEU A 196 -2.45 -7.36 27.02
N GLY A 197 -3.38 -7.30 27.99
CA GLY A 197 -3.16 -6.64 29.27
C GLY A 197 -3.00 -5.11 29.14
N ILE A 198 -3.63 -4.49 28.13
CA ILE A 198 -3.59 -3.04 27.88
C ILE A 198 -4.99 -2.43 27.97
N GLU A 199 -5.07 -1.18 28.42
CA GLU A 199 -6.32 -0.43 28.47
C GLU A 199 -6.95 -0.26 27.08
N LYS A 200 -8.28 -0.23 26.99
CA LYS A 200 -9.03 -0.14 25.73
C LYS A 200 -8.69 1.12 24.94
N GLU A 201 -8.52 2.23 25.60
CA GLU A 201 -8.09 3.51 25.02
C GLU A 201 -6.71 3.39 24.38
N LYS A 202 -5.77 2.77 25.08
CA LYS A 202 -4.41 2.50 24.57
C LYS A 202 -4.44 1.55 23.39
N LEU A 203 -5.30 0.53 23.44
CA LEU A 203 -5.50 -0.41 22.33
C LEU A 203 -5.99 0.34 21.07
N LEU A 204 -6.96 1.25 21.21
CA LEU A 204 -7.48 2.04 20.09
C LEU A 204 -6.42 2.99 19.51
N GLU A 205 -5.59 3.59 20.36
CA GLU A 205 -4.45 4.40 19.90
C GLU A 205 -3.47 3.56 19.06
N GLU A 206 -3.08 2.39 19.56
CA GLU A 206 -2.18 1.49 18.82
C GLU A 206 -2.81 0.96 17.53
N LEU A 207 -4.10 0.60 17.53
CA LEU A 207 -4.82 0.22 16.31
C LEU A 207 -4.83 1.35 15.28
N THR A 208 -5.03 2.59 15.73
CA THR A 208 -5.00 3.77 14.88
C THR A 208 -3.62 3.97 14.26
N LEU A 209 -2.56 3.87 15.05
CA LEU A 209 -1.19 4.01 14.56
C LEU A 209 -0.80 2.93 13.56
N ASN A 210 -1.29 1.71 13.74
CA ASN A 210 -0.88 0.57 12.93
C ASN A 210 -1.76 0.35 11.71
N TYR A 211 -3.09 0.56 11.77
CA TYR A 211 -4.03 0.06 10.76
C TYR A 211 -5.01 1.09 10.20
N ASP A 212 -5.07 2.31 10.77
CA ASP A 212 -5.92 3.41 10.29
C ASP A 212 -5.17 4.31 9.28
N GLY A 213 -5.80 5.42 8.93
CA GLY A 213 -5.19 6.53 8.19
C GLY A 213 -5.34 6.47 6.68
N PHE A 214 -6.01 5.46 6.12
CA PHE A 214 -6.36 5.47 4.70
C PHE A 214 -7.39 6.55 4.40
N CYS A 215 -7.16 7.29 3.33
CA CYS A 215 -8.06 8.33 2.83
C CYS A 215 -8.27 8.14 1.33
N PHE A 216 -9.53 7.96 0.95
CA PHE A 216 -9.92 7.69 -0.43
C PHE A 216 -10.73 8.82 -1.06
N GLU A 217 -10.76 10.02 -0.43
CA GLU A 217 -11.59 11.12 -0.92
C GLU A 217 -10.83 12.46 -1.01
N ARG A 218 -11.31 13.32 -1.92
CA ARG A 218 -10.63 14.54 -2.36
C ARG A 218 -10.57 15.66 -1.31
N THR A 219 -11.37 15.61 -0.25
CA THR A 219 -11.37 16.64 0.81
C THR A 219 -10.37 16.33 1.92
N ALA A 220 -9.84 15.13 1.95
CA ALA A 220 -8.88 14.62 2.94
C ALA A 220 -9.40 14.67 4.39
N THR A 221 -10.72 14.54 4.58
CA THR A 221 -11.37 14.66 5.90
C THR A 221 -11.70 13.32 6.54
N GLN A 222 -11.90 12.26 5.73
CA GLN A 222 -12.26 10.94 6.22
C GLN A 222 -11.05 10.02 6.27
N ARG A 223 -10.87 9.34 7.39
CA ARG A 223 -9.86 8.31 7.59
C ARG A 223 -10.54 7.00 7.96
N VAL A 224 -10.01 5.90 7.44
CA VAL A 224 -10.57 4.58 7.68
C VAL A 224 -9.47 3.56 7.95
N PHE A 225 -9.82 2.58 8.78
CA PHE A 225 -9.01 1.41 9.02
C PHE A 225 -9.00 0.48 7.80
N SER A 226 -7.86 -0.18 7.56
CA SER A 226 -7.79 -1.33 6.66
C SER A 226 -8.68 -2.46 7.22
N PRO A 227 -9.72 -2.91 6.50
CA PRO A 227 -10.56 -3.99 6.99
C PRO A 227 -9.78 -5.29 7.22
N TRP A 228 -8.87 -5.62 6.31
CA TRP A 228 -8.07 -6.83 6.43
C TRP A 228 -7.21 -6.84 7.69
N SER A 229 -6.40 -5.81 7.87
CA SER A 229 -5.45 -5.71 8.99
C SER A 229 -6.19 -5.66 10.33
N LEU A 230 -7.25 -4.86 10.41
CA LEU A 230 -8.07 -4.76 11.61
C LEU A 230 -8.72 -6.11 11.97
N LEU A 231 -9.36 -6.78 11.01
CA LEU A 231 -10.03 -8.06 11.26
C LEU A 231 -9.03 -9.17 11.59
N LYS A 232 -7.86 -9.20 10.97
CA LYS A 232 -6.79 -10.13 11.32
C LYS A 232 -6.32 -9.93 12.75
N PHE A 233 -6.04 -8.70 13.15
CA PHE A 233 -5.67 -8.38 14.52
C PHE A 233 -6.77 -8.80 15.51
N LEU A 234 -8.02 -8.40 15.29
CA LEU A 234 -9.13 -8.70 16.19
C LEU A 234 -9.43 -10.20 16.30
N ASN A 235 -9.11 -10.97 15.26
CA ASN A 235 -9.27 -12.42 15.27
C ASN A 235 -8.16 -13.14 16.04
N PHE A 236 -6.94 -12.58 16.05
CA PHE A 236 -5.76 -13.15 16.70
C PHE A 236 -4.96 -12.11 17.49
N PRO A 237 -5.53 -11.47 18.53
CA PRO A 237 -4.86 -10.39 19.27
C PRO A 237 -3.54 -10.80 19.90
N SER A 238 -3.40 -12.10 20.27
CA SER A 238 -2.17 -12.66 20.86
C SER A 238 -0.95 -12.57 19.95
N ASN A 239 -1.13 -12.41 18.64
CA ASN A 239 -0.02 -12.22 17.71
C ASN A 239 0.55 -10.78 17.76
N GLY A 240 -0.13 -9.86 18.47
CA GLY A 240 0.27 -8.46 18.56
C GLY A 240 0.02 -7.66 17.29
N PHE A 241 0.64 -6.49 17.22
CA PHE A 241 0.55 -5.57 16.07
C PHE A 241 1.56 -5.96 15.00
N ASP A 242 1.16 -6.86 14.10
CA ASP A 242 2.00 -7.37 13.00
C ASP A 242 1.64 -6.70 11.68
N ASN A 243 2.42 -6.98 10.64
CA ASN A 243 2.23 -6.46 9.29
C ASN A 243 1.31 -7.37 8.47
N TYR A 244 0.02 -7.31 8.77
CA TYR A 244 -1.02 -8.11 8.09
C TYR A 244 -1.30 -7.63 6.66
N TRP A 245 -1.06 -6.35 6.36
CA TRP A 245 -1.26 -5.80 5.02
C TRP A 245 -0.32 -6.45 4.00
N TYR A 246 0.91 -6.71 4.39
CA TYR A 246 1.89 -7.41 3.55
C TYR A 246 1.45 -8.84 3.20
N GLU A 247 0.80 -9.53 4.14
CA GLU A 247 0.26 -10.88 3.93
C GLU A 247 -0.95 -10.90 2.99
N SER A 248 -1.70 -9.81 2.89
CA SER A 248 -2.93 -9.74 2.10
C SER A 248 -2.73 -9.77 0.56
N GLY A 249 -1.49 -9.94 0.10
CA GLY A 249 -1.14 -9.78 -1.31
C GLY A 249 -1.01 -8.31 -1.73
N GLY A 250 -0.87 -7.40 -0.78
CA GLY A 250 -0.57 -5.98 -1.00
C GLY A 250 0.80 -5.71 -1.64
N GLN A 251 1.53 -6.79 -2.00
CA GLN A 251 2.64 -6.73 -2.96
C GLN A 251 2.16 -7.23 -4.32
N PRO A 252 1.72 -6.36 -5.20
CA PRO A 252 1.65 -6.76 -6.60
C PRO A 252 3.10 -7.04 -7.02
N GLY A 253 3.43 -8.31 -7.32
CA GLY A 253 4.78 -8.69 -7.79
C GLY A 253 5.21 -7.85 -8.98
N VAL A 254 4.24 -7.43 -9.77
CA VAL A 254 4.37 -6.53 -10.91
C VAL A 254 4.74 -5.11 -10.52
N LEU A 255 4.23 -4.57 -9.40
CA LEU A 255 4.66 -3.27 -8.89
C LEU A 255 6.13 -3.30 -8.47
N LEU A 256 6.53 -4.38 -7.81
CA LEU A 256 7.94 -4.59 -7.42
C LEU A 256 8.86 -4.67 -8.64
N GLU A 257 8.47 -5.42 -9.67
CA GLU A 257 9.21 -5.49 -10.94
C GLU A 257 9.24 -4.14 -11.66
N TYR A 258 8.12 -3.43 -11.70
CA TYR A 258 8.03 -2.10 -12.28
C TYR A 258 8.99 -1.13 -11.58
N LEU A 259 8.93 -1.05 -10.26
CA LEU A 259 9.80 -0.17 -9.47
C LEU A 259 11.29 -0.54 -9.60
N LYS A 260 11.62 -1.83 -9.67
CA LYS A 260 12.99 -2.30 -9.94
C LYS A 260 13.50 -1.91 -11.33
N SER A 261 12.65 -1.99 -12.34
CA SER A 261 13.03 -1.70 -13.73
C SER A 261 13.12 -0.20 -14.01
N HIS A 262 12.40 0.65 -13.30
CA HIS A 262 12.35 2.10 -13.52
C HIS A 262 13.27 2.91 -12.60
N SER A 263 13.90 2.27 -11.59
CA SER A 263 14.99 2.85 -10.77
C SER A 263 14.72 4.24 -10.17
N THR A 264 13.48 4.59 -9.89
CA THR A 264 13.09 5.93 -9.41
C THR A 264 13.01 6.04 -7.89
N LEU A 265 13.08 4.91 -7.17
CA LEU A 265 13.06 4.90 -5.72
C LEU A 265 14.41 5.36 -5.16
N LYS A 266 14.48 6.62 -4.75
CA LYS A 266 15.61 7.17 -4.02
C LYS A 266 15.39 6.99 -2.53
N PRO A 267 16.33 6.40 -1.78
CA PRO A 267 16.17 6.24 -0.33
C PRO A 267 15.87 7.54 0.41
N GLU A 268 16.41 8.67 -0.06
CA GLU A 268 16.14 9.99 0.50
C GLU A 268 14.66 10.39 0.42
N GLU A 269 13.90 9.74 -0.47
CA GLU A 269 12.47 9.98 -0.64
C GLU A 269 11.59 9.05 0.21
N TYR A 270 12.18 8.08 0.93
CA TYR A 270 11.41 7.10 1.71
C TYR A 270 10.45 7.78 2.70
N GLU A 271 10.92 8.72 3.49
CA GLU A 271 10.12 9.41 4.51
C GLU A 271 9.50 10.73 4.02
N SER A 272 9.84 11.18 2.81
CA SER A 272 9.34 12.46 2.31
C SER A 272 7.87 12.38 1.90
N GLU A 273 7.08 13.37 2.29
CA GLU A 273 5.77 13.60 1.70
C GLU A 273 5.90 13.90 0.20
N LYS A 274 5.01 13.33 -0.58
CA LYS A 274 5.02 13.48 -2.04
C LYS A 274 3.89 14.38 -2.47
N GLN A 275 4.15 15.25 -3.43
CA GLN A 275 3.13 16.11 -3.99
C GLN A 275 2.78 15.67 -5.41
N VAL A 276 1.47 15.64 -5.71
CA VAL A 276 0.90 15.38 -7.04
C VAL A 276 -0.25 16.33 -7.30
N GLN A 277 -0.69 16.46 -8.54
CA GLN A 277 -1.92 17.16 -8.83
C GLN A 277 -3.12 16.24 -8.62
N LEU A 278 -4.25 16.80 -8.19
CA LEU A 278 -5.49 16.04 -7.97
C LEU A 278 -5.94 15.32 -9.26
N ASP A 279 -5.76 15.98 -10.39
CA ASP A 279 -6.10 15.43 -11.70
C ASP A 279 -5.22 14.20 -12.03
N ASP A 280 -3.97 14.13 -11.59
CA ASP A 280 -3.11 12.97 -11.81
C ASP A 280 -3.61 11.73 -11.06
N LEU A 281 -4.24 11.91 -9.90
CA LEU A 281 -4.91 10.84 -9.15
C LEU A 281 -6.26 10.45 -9.76
N ALA A 282 -6.99 11.43 -10.31
CA ALA A 282 -8.30 11.24 -10.92
C ALA A 282 -8.21 10.69 -12.34
N LEU A 283 -7.22 11.19 -13.10
CA LEU A 283 -6.98 10.83 -14.49
C LEU A 283 -5.78 9.88 -14.54
N SER A 284 -5.94 8.67 -15.00
CA SER A 284 -4.78 7.85 -15.28
C SER A 284 -4.08 8.33 -16.56
N ALA A 285 -2.82 8.60 -16.43
CA ALA A 285 -1.95 8.92 -17.54
C ALA A 285 -1.82 7.73 -18.52
N LYS A 286 -1.37 8.02 -19.76
CA LYS A 286 -0.80 6.97 -20.62
C LYS A 286 0.29 6.26 -19.81
N PHE A 287 0.41 4.94 -19.95
CA PHE A 287 1.39 4.12 -19.25
C PHE A 287 2.80 4.73 -19.20
N SER A 288 3.28 5.32 -20.30
CA SER A 288 4.60 5.99 -20.40
C SER A 288 4.72 7.29 -19.57
N LEU A 289 3.64 7.77 -18.95
CA LEU A 289 3.56 9.01 -18.17
C LEU A 289 3.05 8.76 -16.74
N LEU A 290 2.88 7.49 -16.34
CA LEU A 290 2.43 7.16 -14.99
C LEU A 290 3.55 7.50 -13.99
N GLU A 291 3.33 8.48 -13.14
CA GLU A 291 4.27 8.79 -12.07
C GLU A 291 4.21 7.71 -10.99
N ASP A 292 5.37 7.26 -10.52
CA ASP A 292 5.49 6.24 -9.45
C ASP A 292 4.66 6.60 -8.21
N LYS A 293 4.58 7.89 -7.88
CA LYS A 293 3.80 8.41 -6.74
C LYS A 293 2.31 8.13 -6.89
N VAL A 294 1.78 8.28 -8.12
CA VAL A 294 0.37 8.00 -8.44
C VAL A 294 0.11 6.50 -8.35
N LEU A 295 1.01 5.68 -8.91
CA LEU A 295 0.91 4.22 -8.81
C LEU A 295 0.96 3.74 -7.36
N LEU A 296 1.86 4.27 -6.54
CA LEU A 296 1.95 3.97 -5.11
C LEU A 296 0.69 4.40 -4.34
N ALA A 297 0.05 5.51 -4.73
CA ALA A 297 -1.20 5.94 -4.12
C ALA A 297 -2.38 5.02 -4.52
N GLN A 298 -2.47 4.63 -5.79
CA GLN A 298 -3.52 3.73 -6.28
C GLN A 298 -3.38 2.32 -5.68
N THR A 299 -2.17 1.84 -5.48
CA THR A 299 -1.89 0.52 -4.87
C THR A 299 -1.99 0.52 -3.34
N GLY A 300 -2.24 1.67 -2.70
CA GLY A 300 -2.46 1.78 -1.26
C GLY A 300 -1.18 1.95 -0.42
N TYR A 301 0.00 2.05 -1.04
CA TYR A 301 1.24 2.38 -0.32
C TYR A 301 1.27 3.83 0.15
N LEU A 302 0.71 4.74 -0.64
CA LEU A 302 0.52 6.12 -0.25
C LEU A 302 -0.97 6.42 -0.14
N THR A 303 -1.30 7.40 0.69
CA THR A 303 -2.67 7.89 0.86
C THR A 303 -2.70 9.40 0.85
N ILE A 304 -3.86 9.99 0.63
CA ILE A 304 -4.07 11.43 0.69
C ILE A 304 -3.94 11.91 2.14
N LYS A 305 -2.94 12.75 2.43
CA LYS A 305 -2.75 13.38 3.74
C LYS A 305 -3.41 14.74 3.83
N ALA A 306 -3.29 15.53 2.78
CA ALA A 306 -3.88 16.86 2.70
C ALA A 306 -4.15 17.24 1.23
N VAL A 307 -5.12 18.14 1.04
CA VAL A 307 -5.42 18.75 -0.27
C VAL A 307 -5.42 20.26 -0.09
N ARG A 308 -4.70 20.97 -0.95
CA ARG A 308 -4.65 22.45 -0.99
C ARG A 308 -4.84 22.90 -2.43
N GLY A 309 -6.05 23.36 -2.76
CA GLY A 309 -6.43 23.66 -4.13
C GLY A 309 -6.39 22.39 -4.99
N THR A 310 -5.53 22.36 -6.01
CA THR A 310 -5.31 21.19 -6.88
C THR A 310 -4.11 20.33 -6.44
N THR A 311 -3.34 20.77 -5.44
CA THR A 311 -2.17 20.03 -4.96
C THR A 311 -2.56 19.07 -3.85
N VAL A 312 -2.22 17.80 -4.03
CA VAL A 312 -2.43 16.72 -3.07
C VAL A 312 -1.09 16.33 -2.45
N THR A 313 -1.06 16.29 -1.13
CA THR A 313 0.06 15.74 -0.38
C THR A 313 -0.21 14.27 -0.08
N LEU A 314 0.69 13.40 -0.48
CA LEU A 314 0.66 11.97 -0.26
C LEU A 314 1.68 11.56 0.80
N GLY A 315 1.33 10.58 1.62
CA GLY A 315 2.22 9.97 2.61
C GLY A 315 1.76 8.58 3.00
N TYR A 316 2.51 7.87 3.82
CA TYR A 316 2.10 6.55 4.30
C TYR A 316 0.82 6.66 5.16
N PRO A 317 -0.17 5.77 4.98
CA PRO A 317 -1.38 5.80 5.80
C PRO A 317 -1.05 5.57 7.28
N ASN A 318 -0.25 4.55 7.59
CA ASN A 318 0.02 4.08 8.92
C ASN A 318 1.39 3.39 9.02
N ARG A 319 1.72 2.89 10.21
CA ARG A 319 2.98 2.19 10.50
C ARG A 319 3.14 0.90 9.68
N GLU A 320 2.09 0.10 9.56
CA GLU A 320 2.10 -1.17 8.84
C GLU A 320 2.54 -0.99 7.38
N VAL A 321 1.94 -0.02 6.68
CA VAL A 321 2.29 0.28 5.29
C VAL A 321 3.67 0.94 5.17
N SER A 322 4.06 1.78 6.13
CA SER A 322 5.41 2.36 6.18
C SER A 322 6.48 1.27 6.29
N VAL A 323 6.28 0.26 7.15
CA VAL A 323 7.17 -0.90 7.28
C VAL A 323 7.20 -1.73 6.00
N SER A 324 6.04 -1.96 5.38
CA SER A 324 5.95 -2.66 4.09
C SER A 324 6.73 -1.94 3.00
N MET A 325 6.65 -0.62 2.98
CA MET A 325 7.40 0.20 2.04
C MET A 325 8.90 0.20 2.34
N ALA A 326 9.31 0.21 3.62
CA ALA A 326 10.71 0.05 4.00
C ALA A 326 11.28 -1.28 3.50
N ARG A 327 10.53 -2.38 3.63
CA ARG A 327 10.91 -3.69 3.09
C ARG A 327 11.05 -3.66 1.56
N LEU A 328 10.12 -2.99 0.87
CA LEU A 328 10.21 -2.82 -0.58
C LEU A 328 11.47 -2.04 -0.99
N TYR A 329 11.76 -0.92 -0.33
CA TYR A 329 12.99 -0.17 -0.55
C TYR A 329 14.23 -1.02 -0.26
N ALA A 330 14.23 -1.75 0.85
CA ALA A 330 15.33 -2.64 1.20
C ALA A 330 15.55 -3.73 0.13
N GLU A 331 14.49 -4.32 -0.42
CA GLU A 331 14.58 -5.30 -1.51
C GLU A 331 15.15 -4.71 -2.81
N VAL A 332 14.85 -3.44 -3.09
CA VAL A 332 15.36 -2.75 -4.30
C VAL A 332 16.81 -2.32 -4.14
N ILE A 333 17.19 -1.86 -2.94
CA ILE A 333 18.54 -1.34 -2.62
C ILE A 333 19.50 -2.46 -2.27
N LEU A 334 19.02 -3.39 -1.44
CA LEU A 334 19.77 -4.55 -0.98
C LEU A 334 19.28 -5.72 -1.83
N ASP A 335 20.12 -6.27 -2.70
CA ASP A 335 19.77 -7.51 -3.42
C ASP A 335 19.13 -8.49 -2.42
N LYS A 336 17.99 -9.10 -2.79
CA LYS A 336 17.21 -10.02 -1.96
C LYS A 336 18.04 -11.06 -1.17
N LYS A 337 19.21 -11.43 -1.72
CA LYS A 337 20.20 -12.30 -1.07
C LYS A 337 20.95 -11.63 0.10
N ALA A 338 21.11 -10.31 0.07
CA ALA A 338 21.77 -9.57 1.13
C ALA A 338 20.84 -9.37 2.33
N ILE A 339 19.53 -9.13 2.10
CA ILE A 339 18.51 -9.00 3.17
C ILE A 339 18.40 -10.29 3.97
N ASN A 340 18.24 -11.44 3.29
CA ASN A 340 18.17 -12.75 3.94
C ASN A 340 19.47 -13.15 4.67
N ARG A 341 20.64 -12.61 4.27
CA ARG A 341 21.93 -12.80 4.93
C ARG A 341 22.19 -11.80 6.05
N ALA A 342 21.58 -10.62 5.96
CA ALA A 342 21.82 -9.51 6.87
C ALA A 342 21.08 -9.65 8.23
N GLY A 343 20.17 -10.63 8.38
CA GLY A 343 19.52 -10.93 9.66
C GLY A 343 18.68 -9.76 10.16
N GLU A 344 17.57 -9.44 9.44
CA GLU A 344 16.68 -8.33 9.79
C GLU A 344 16.29 -8.29 11.28
N GLY A 345 16.12 -9.45 11.93
CA GLY A 345 15.78 -9.54 13.35
C GLY A 345 16.86 -9.04 14.31
N TYR A 346 18.12 -9.08 13.93
CA TYR A 346 19.22 -8.70 14.84
C TYR A 346 19.29 -7.20 15.11
N LEU A 347 18.98 -6.33 14.12
CA LEU A 347 18.95 -4.89 14.34
C LEU A 347 17.92 -4.49 15.41
N ALA A 348 16.72 -5.07 15.32
CA ALA A 348 15.66 -4.86 16.31
C ALA A 348 16.09 -5.30 17.70
N ASP A 349 16.70 -6.47 17.82
CA ASP A 349 17.19 -7.03 19.07
C ASP A 349 18.29 -6.16 19.71
N TYR A 350 19.23 -5.65 18.93
CA TYR A 350 20.29 -4.79 19.45
C TYR A 350 19.75 -3.44 19.92
N LEU A 351 18.81 -2.86 19.18
CA LEU A 351 18.14 -1.63 19.58
C LEU A 351 17.34 -1.84 20.87
N GLU A 352 16.65 -2.97 21.03
CA GLU A 352 15.87 -3.28 22.22
C GLU A 352 16.75 -3.55 23.45
N ARG A 353 17.96 -4.11 23.25
CA ARG A 353 18.95 -4.35 24.33
C ARG A 353 19.77 -3.13 24.70
N GLY A 354 19.75 -2.08 23.87
CA GLY A 354 20.58 -0.90 24.08
C GLY A 354 22.06 -1.11 23.69
N ASP A 355 22.35 -2.11 22.83
CA ASP A 355 23.72 -2.43 22.43
C ASP A 355 24.15 -1.65 21.18
N LEU A 356 24.66 -0.45 21.37
CA LEU A 356 25.13 0.42 20.30
C LEU A 356 26.23 -0.25 19.47
N ARG A 357 27.14 -0.99 20.09
CA ARG A 357 28.27 -1.59 19.38
C ARG A 357 27.78 -2.66 18.42
N ALA A 358 26.98 -3.61 18.90
CA ALA A 358 26.43 -4.67 18.08
C ALA A 358 25.52 -4.12 16.97
N PHE A 359 24.75 -3.07 17.28
CA PHE A 359 23.94 -2.37 16.29
C PHE A 359 24.78 -1.80 15.15
N VAL A 360 25.87 -1.06 15.45
CA VAL A 360 26.74 -0.46 14.42
C VAL A 360 27.48 -1.52 13.61
N GLU A 361 27.97 -2.58 14.25
CA GLU A 361 28.66 -3.70 13.59
C GLU A 361 27.71 -4.39 12.59
N GLU A 362 26.44 -4.59 12.97
CA GLU A 362 25.43 -5.18 12.08
C GLU A 362 25.04 -4.26 10.93
N VAL A 363 24.82 -2.96 11.20
CA VAL A 363 24.60 -1.95 10.15
C VAL A 363 25.74 -1.96 9.13
N ASN A 364 26.98 -1.97 9.60
CA ASN A 364 28.15 -2.02 8.71
C ASN A 364 28.16 -3.29 7.86
N ARG A 365 27.79 -4.43 8.43
CA ARG A 365 27.68 -5.70 7.70
C ARG A 365 26.65 -5.64 6.59
N ILE A 366 25.51 -4.99 6.83
CA ILE A 366 24.47 -4.78 5.81
C ILE A 366 24.96 -3.83 4.73
N ILE A 367 25.57 -2.70 5.11
CA ILE A 367 26.11 -1.71 4.15
C ILE A 367 27.11 -2.31 3.18
N LEU A 368 27.95 -3.25 3.63
CA LEU A 368 28.90 -3.95 2.77
C LEU A 368 28.24 -4.79 1.67
N GLY A 369 26.96 -5.16 1.87
CA GLY A 369 26.16 -5.89 0.86
C GLY A 369 25.47 -4.98 -0.17
N ILE A 370 25.50 -3.65 0.00
CA ILE A 370 24.83 -2.69 -0.90
C ILE A 370 25.67 -2.48 -2.16
N ASP A 371 25.04 -2.63 -3.33
CA ASP A 371 25.67 -2.25 -4.60
C ASP A 371 25.91 -0.73 -4.66
N TYR A 372 27.18 -0.33 -4.70
CA TYR A 372 27.58 1.08 -4.70
C TYR A 372 27.20 1.83 -5.99
N GLN A 373 26.99 1.11 -7.10
CA GLN A 373 26.58 1.73 -8.37
C GLN A 373 25.08 2.00 -8.36
N ALA A 374 24.30 1.07 -7.84
CA ALA A 374 22.86 1.22 -7.71
C ALA A 374 22.51 2.23 -6.61
N PHE A 375 23.27 2.21 -5.49
CA PHE A 375 23.02 3.08 -4.34
C PHE A 375 24.32 3.64 -3.73
N PRO A 376 24.86 4.72 -4.27
CA PRO A 376 26.04 5.36 -3.71
C PRO A 376 25.71 6.11 -2.41
N LEU A 377 26.32 5.71 -1.30
CA LEU A 377 26.29 6.44 -0.04
C LEU A 377 27.28 7.61 -0.12
N THR A 378 26.83 8.77 -0.57
CA THR A 378 27.69 9.93 -0.88
C THR A 378 27.45 11.15 -0.02
N SER A 379 26.46 11.09 0.88
CA SER A 379 26.07 12.20 1.74
C SER A 379 25.55 11.71 3.07
N GLU A 380 25.49 12.61 4.05
CA GLU A 380 24.82 12.36 5.35
C GLU A 380 23.35 11.96 5.16
N ALA A 381 22.65 12.61 4.23
CA ALA A 381 21.25 12.30 3.92
C ALA A 381 21.09 10.86 3.36
N SER A 382 21.95 10.43 2.43
CA SER A 382 21.88 9.08 1.87
C SER A 382 22.18 8.00 2.92
N CYS A 383 23.13 8.23 3.82
CA CYS A 383 23.45 7.31 4.92
C CYS A 383 22.29 7.23 5.94
N ARG A 384 21.70 8.39 6.30
CA ARG A 384 20.56 8.48 7.19
C ARG A 384 19.36 7.70 6.64
N SER A 385 19.01 7.93 5.38
CA SER A 385 17.87 7.28 4.75
C SER A 385 18.07 5.77 4.62
N ALA A 386 19.28 5.32 4.27
CA ALA A 386 19.61 3.90 4.26
C ALA A 386 19.42 3.26 5.63
N LEU A 387 19.89 3.92 6.70
CA LEU A 387 19.74 3.42 8.06
C LEU A 387 18.28 3.42 8.51
N SER A 388 17.52 4.47 8.19
CA SER A 388 16.08 4.54 8.46
C SER A 388 15.32 3.38 7.83
N ILE A 389 15.61 3.08 6.55
CA ILE A 389 15.02 1.94 5.83
C ILE A 389 15.40 0.61 6.48
N MET A 390 16.68 0.39 6.82
CA MET A 390 17.15 -0.84 7.46
C MET A 390 16.45 -1.08 8.80
N VAL A 391 16.36 -0.04 9.63
CA VAL A 391 15.72 -0.11 10.95
C VAL A 391 14.22 -0.33 10.81
N SER A 392 13.55 0.43 9.95
CA SER A 392 12.10 0.31 9.72
C SER A 392 11.71 -1.04 9.11
N SER A 393 12.56 -1.63 8.27
CA SER A 393 12.31 -2.97 7.68
C SER A 393 12.53 -4.12 8.66
N SER A 394 13.29 -3.90 9.74
CA SER A 394 13.71 -4.95 10.66
C SER A 394 12.59 -5.45 11.59
N SER A 395 11.65 -4.59 11.96
CA SER A 395 10.53 -4.95 12.83
C SER A 395 9.37 -3.95 12.73
N ALA A 396 8.15 -4.48 12.74
CA ALA A 396 6.93 -3.68 12.83
C ALA A 396 6.75 -2.98 14.19
N LEU A 397 7.48 -3.43 15.22
CA LEU A 397 7.41 -2.86 16.58
C LEU A 397 8.33 -1.64 16.77
N ILE A 398 9.23 -1.38 15.79
CA ILE A 398 10.15 -0.25 15.85
C ILE A 398 9.58 0.91 15.04
N THR A 399 9.69 2.12 15.60
CA THR A 399 9.39 3.35 14.87
C THR A 399 10.66 4.14 14.66
N ALA A 400 11.06 4.36 13.41
CA ALA A 400 12.14 5.26 13.05
C ALA A 400 11.56 6.55 12.44
N ARG A 401 12.16 7.69 12.77
CA ARG A 401 11.77 9.02 12.26
C ARG A 401 13.02 9.82 11.98
N SER A 402 13.20 10.25 10.73
CA SER A 402 14.30 11.13 10.35
C SER A 402 13.94 12.61 10.56
N GLU A 403 14.96 13.41 10.77
CA GLU A 403 14.87 14.87 10.83
C GLU A 403 13.83 15.41 11.84
N VAL A 404 13.80 14.84 13.04
CA VAL A 404 12.83 15.22 14.07
C VAL A 404 13.15 16.59 14.64
N HIS A 405 12.22 17.52 14.46
CA HIS A 405 12.36 18.89 14.99
C HIS A 405 11.96 18.97 16.45
N ASN A 406 12.75 19.68 17.24
CA ASN A 406 12.43 20.04 18.60
C ASN A 406 12.71 21.55 18.85
N ALA A 407 12.49 22.03 20.07
CA ALA A 407 12.68 23.44 20.39
C ALA A 407 14.13 23.96 20.21
N HIS A 408 15.12 23.07 20.16
CA HIS A 408 16.54 23.41 20.14
C HIS A 408 17.26 23.00 18.85
N GLY A 409 16.56 22.36 17.93
CA GLY A 409 17.13 21.94 16.66
C GLY A 409 16.43 20.73 16.05
N ARG A 410 17.17 20.01 15.20
CA ARG A 410 16.70 18.85 14.47
C ARG A 410 17.70 17.72 14.68
N SER A 411 17.21 16.56 15.17
CA SER A 411 17.97 15.31 15.22
C SER A 411 17.94 14.60 13.89
N ASP A 412 18.98 13.84 13.55
CA ASP A 412 19.05 13.15 12.26
C ASP A 412 18.11 11.94 12.20
N LEU A 413 18.13 11.10 13.23
CA LEU A 413 17.26 9.91 13.30
C LEU A 413 16.88 9.62 14.75
N GLU A 414 15.60 9.43 15.00
CA GLU A 414 15.06 8.97 16.26
C GLU A 414 14.39 7.62 16.10
N ILE A 415 14.71 6.67 17.00
CA ILE A 415 14.20 5.30 16.93
C ILE A 415 13.56 4.95 18.27
N GLN A 416 12.32 4.49 18.22
CA GLN A 416 11.59 4.04 19.42
C GLN A 416 11.37 2.56 19.36
N THR A 417 11.76 1.87 20.45
CA THR A 417 11.43 0.47 20.75
C THR A 417 10.55 0.43 22.01
N ASP A 418 10.20 -0.75 22.48
CA ASP A 418 9.42 -0.88 23.72
C ASP A 418 10.18 -0.36 24.94
N LYS A 419 11.50 -0.62 25.06
CA LYS A 419 12.31 -0.24 26.22
C LYS A 419 13.13 1.01 26.01
N ASN A 420 13.57 1.28 24.79
CA ASN A 420 14.56 2.32 24.52
C ASN A 420 14.03 3.36 23.53
N TYR A 421 14.48 4.59 23.75
CA TYR A 421 14.36 5.68 22.81
C TYR A 421 15.75 6.11 22.38
N TRP A 422 16.08 5.92 21.11
CA TRP A 422 17.37 6.24 20.55
C TRP A 422 17.33 7.57 19.82
N VAL A 423 18.35 8.37 19.99
CA VAL A 423 18.59 9.59 19.22
C VAL A 423 19.97 9.47 18.59
N LEU A 424 20.01 9.46 17.28
CA LEU A 424 21.23 9.31 16.51
C LEU A 424 21.56 10.61 15.77
N GLU A 425 22.82 11.00 15.83
CA GLU A 425 23.39 12.13 15.08
C GLU A 425 24.51 11.61 14.20
N PHE A 426 24.48 11.94 12.91
CA PHE A 426 25.43 11.47 11.93
C PHE A 426 26.37 12.55 11.46
N LYS A 427 27.58 12.16 11.08
CA LYS A 427 28.51 12.98 10.30
C LYS A 427 29.07 12.16 9.15
N PHE A 428 29.17 12.79 7.99
CA PHE A 428 29.74 12.18 6.79
C PHE A 428 31.17 12.64 6.63
N CYS A 429 32.12 11.70 6.74
CA CYS A 429 33.55 11.94 6.64
C CYS A 429 34.02 11.74 5.20
N ARG A 430 34.42 12.81 4.53
CA ARG A 430 35.05 12.79 3.23
C ARG A 430 36.53 12.44 3.36
N GLU A 431 37.20 12.21 2.21
CA GLU A 431 38.58 11.71 2.16
C GLU A 431 39.61 12.58 2.92
N HIS A 432 39.37 13.87 3.05
CA HIS A 432 40.27 14.80 3.70
C HIS A 432 39.82 15.24 5.12
N ASP A 433 38.69 14.73 5.61
CA ASP A 433 38.15 15.12 6.91
C ASP A 433 38.76 14.27 8.04
N SER A 434 38.84 14.84 9.25
CA SER A 434 39.22 14.11 10.46
C SER A 434 38.00 13.43 11.07
N GLN A 435 37.98 12.11 11.07
CA GLN A 435 36.91 11.32 11.67
C GLN A 435 36.72 11.65 13.16
N GLU A 436 37.81 11.87 13.90
CA GLU A 436 37.76 12.19 15.32
C GLU A 436 37.16 13.58 15.57
N SER A 437 37.53 14.56 14.75
CA SER A 437 36.96 15.93 14.83
C SER A 437 35.46 15.94 14.55
N LEU A 438 35.01 15.17 13.57
CA LEU A 438 33.59 15.04 13.22
C LEU A 438 32.79 14.34 14.32
N LEU A 439 33.38 13.31 14.95
CA LEU A 439 32.73 12.65 16.10
C LEU A 439 32.57 13.61 17.26
N GLN A 440 33.61 14.40 17.59
CA GLN A 440 33.54 15.39 18.66
C GLN A 440 32.52 16.50 18.37
N GLU A 441 32.39 16.90 17.09
CA GLU A 441 31.36 17.83 16.65
C GLU A 441 29.96 17.28 16.88
N ALA A 442 29.67 16.05 16.46
CA ALA A 442 28.39 15.38 16.67
C ALA A 442 28.06 15.26 18.15
N VAL A 443 29.00 14.82 18.97
CA VAL A 443 28.84 14.73 20.44
C VAL A 443 28.51 16.09 21.04
N ARG A 444 29.23 17.15 20.66
CA ARG A 444 28.98 18.50 21.11
C ARG A 444 27.60 19.00 20.71
N GLN A 445 27.18 18.75 19.47
CA GLN A 445 25.87 19.10 18.94
C GLN A 445 24.76 18.47 19.77
N MET A 446 24.85 17.16 20.05
CA MET A 446 23.86 16.44 20.88
C MET A 446 23.77 16.98 22.30
N LYS A 447 24.91 17.29 22.94
CA LYS A 447 24.94 17.88 24.30
C LYS A 447 24.30 19.27 24.33
N THR A 448 24.57 20.12 23.35
CA THR A 448 24.08 21.49 23.29
C THR A 448 22.58 21.58 23.01
N ARG A 449 22.07 20.70 22.13
CA ARG A 449 20.67 20.77 21.67
C ARG A 449 19.71 19.89 22.47
N HIS A 450 20.18 19.15 23.48
CA HIS A 450 19.37 18.39 24.43
C HIS A 450 18.33 17.47 23.77
N TYR A 451 18.67 16.83 22.67
CA TYR A 451 17.76 15.95 21.93
C TYR A 451 17.16 14.87 22.83
N GLY A 452 15.86 14.59 22.67
CA GLY A 452 15.14 13.50 23.34
C GLY A 452 14.79 13.71 24.82
N LYS A 453 15.05 14.88 25.43
CA LYS A 453 14.82 15.11 26.88
C LYS A 453 13.35 15.05 27.35
N GLN A 454 12.38 15.10 26.47
CA GLN A 454 10.95 15.18 26.83
C GLN A 454 10.25 13.81 26.92
N LEU A 455 10.91 12.70 26.67
CA LEU A 455 10.29 11.37 26.57
C LEU A 455 10.57 10.52 27.80
N ALA A 456 9.88 10.80 28.89
CA ALA A 456 10.12 10.21 30.21
C ALA A 456 9.69 8.74 30.40
N LYS A 457 9.22 8.02 29.35
CA LYS A 457 8.70 6.64 29.50
C LYS A 457 9.65 5.53 29.06
N CYS A 458 10.69 5.84 28.30
CA CYS A 458 11.67 4.88 27.79
C CYS A 458 13.08 5.25 28.24
N ASN A 459 13.98 4.29 28.25
CA ASN A 459 15.39 4.53 28.48
C ASN A 459 15.97 5.29 27.28
N LEU A 460 16.52 6.50 27.51
CA LEU A 460 17.04 7.36 26.46
C LEU A 460 18.51 7.03 26.15
N ILE A 461 18.78 6.61 24.93
CA ILE A 461 20.12 6.35 24.42
C ILE A 461 20.45 7.37 23.32
N ARG A 462 21.58 8.06 23.47
CA ARG A 462 22.07 9.03 22.49
C ARG A 462 23.38 8.53 21.90
N ALA A 463 23.48 8.52 20.58
CA ALA A 463 24.70 8.07 19.91
C ALA A 463 25.09 9.00 18.74
N ALA A 464 26.34 9.41 18.75
CA ALA A 464 26.99 10.11 17.66
C ALA A 464 27.74 9.09 16.81
N MET A 465 27.62 9.18 15.47
CA MET A 465 28.19 8.22 14.53
C MET A 465 28.82 8.92 13.34
N VAL A 466 29.99 8.44 12.86
CA VAL A 466 30.70 8.97 11.70
C VAL A 466 30.81 7.91 10.63
N PHE A 467 30.23 8.20 9.46
CA PHE A 467 30.34 7.37 8.28
C PHE A 467 31.52 7.80 7.44
N SER A 468 32.44 6.88 7.15
CA SER A 468 33.60 7.11 6.30
C SER A 468 33.28 6.82 4.85
N GLN A 469 33.38 7.81 3.97
CA GLN A 469 33.20 7.64 2.52
C GLN A 469 34.23 6.64 1.95
N LYS A 470 35.48 6.71 2.42
CA LYS A 470 36.57 5.84 1.98
C LYS A 470 36.35 4.39 2.35
N ASP A 471 35.97 4.14 3.62
CA ASP A 471 35.80 2.78 4.16
C ASP A 471 34.39 2.25 3.91
N ARG A 472 33.45 3.12 3.48
CA ARG A 472 32.03 2.81 3.24
C ARG A 472 31.34 2.14 4.43
N GLN A 473 31.63 2.64 5.63
CA GLN A 473 31.06 2.12 6.88
C GLN A 473 31.12 3.16 7.99
N PHE A 474 30.36 2.95 9.05
CA PHE A 474 30.51 3.73 10.27
C PHE A 474 31.80 3.29 10.99
N THR A 475 32.79 4.18 11.05
CA THR A 475 34.14 3.88 11.58
C THR A 475 34.36 4.41 12.97
N ARG A 476 33.58 5.40 13.40
CA ARG A 476 33.63 5.98 14.74
C ARG A 476 32.22 6.19 15.27
N TRP A 477 32.04 5.89 16.54
CA TRP A 477 30.78 6.16 17.24
C TRP A 477 31.04 6.33 18.73
N ALA A 478 30.14 7.03 19.40
CA ALA A 478 30.18 7.22 20.84
C ALA A 478 28.76 7.37 21.39
N GLU A 479 28.51 6.74 22.54
CA GLU A 479 27.32 7.02 23.33
C GLU A 479 27.49 8.35 24.06
N VAL A 480 26.47 9.20 24.05
CA VAL A 480 26.52 10.56 24.60
C VAL A 480 25.72 10.61 25.89
N SER A 481 26.43 10.58 27.02
CA SER A 481 25.84 10.79 28.33
C SER A 481 25.25 12.19 28.44
N GLY A 482 24.02 12.30 28.96
CA GLY A 482 23.24 13.54 29.06
C GLY A 482 23.47 14.35 30.26
#